data_95e06fcd33bb06762b510b33c874d61c
#
_entry.id   95e06fcd33bb06762b510b33c874d61c
#
_cell.length_a   1.000
_cell.length_b   1.000
_cell.length_c   1.000
_cell.angle_alpha   90.00
_cell.angle_beta   90.00
_cell.angle_gamma   90.00
#
_symmetry.space_group_name_H-M   'P 1'
#
loop_
_entity.id
_entity.type
_entity.pdbx_description
1 polymer ?
#
loop_
_entity_poly.entity_id
_entity_poly.type
_entity_poly.pdbx_seq_one_letter_code
_entity_poly.pdbx_strand_id
1 'polypeptide(L)'
;MKTVGFRSIVLYLLLFAFLGGTGYLVVNLFLHGNQWAMQPYNGHIYAESSTVKMGDIKDRNGNLLAITEDGRRLYSESETVRRALMHTIGDPYGYVSTSVEYTMRSKLAGYNVITGLNDTFLNSLGKNMELTVDQNACVAAYNALDGHNGAVIVYNYKTGDILCKVSAPTFDPSNVPEDIETNDAYKGAYLDNTLASSFTPGSIFKIVTAAAAMEKWPDSWMDRTYDCEGFTEIGGDTIDCLNDEAHGSQNLTSALGNSCNVYFAHLATDIGAQALQKKAEEMGFNQEFTFGTVPVSKSEIDLSKANANELGWAGVGQYTLTANPYHMMVLMGAIANGGEYVQPKLTNDLNLFGSLGKDNRTLVSASEAAQLESLLRNDVESYYGDYLFPDGMNVCAKTGTGEVGEDKAPNSWMVGFCSSDATPYAFAVLVEEGLGGIESAGTVAAAVLSALA
;
A
#
# COMPACT_ATOMS: atom_id res chain seq x y z
N MET A 1 -43.12 29.41 37.03
CA MET A 1 -41.67 29.66 37.02
C MET A 1 -40.81 28.43 36.63
N LYS A 2 -41.06 27.22 37.17
CA LYS A 2 -40.26 26.00 36.82
C LYS A 2 -40.28 25.63 35.32
N THR A 3 -41.41 25.79 34.63
CA THR A 3 -41.55 25.49 33.19
C THR A 3 -40.82 26.48 32.27
N VAL A 4 -40.71 27.74 32.69
CA VAL A 4 -39.93 28.77 31.93
C VAL A 4 -38.44 28.49 32.04
N GLY A 5 -37.96 28.12 33.25
CA GLY A 5 -36.54 27.73 33.40
C GLY A 5 -36.11 26.52 32.56
N PHE A 6 -36.96 25.50 32.51
CA PHE A 6 -36.67 24.30 31.66
C PHE A 6 -36.63 24.68 30.16
N ARG A 7 -37.58 25.48 29.67
CA ARG A 7 -37.59 25.93 28.27
C ARG A 7 -36.37 26.79 27.93
N SER A 8 -35.91 27.62 28.85
CA SER A 8 -34.71 28.43 28.68
C SER A 8 -33.45 27.55 28.57
N ILE A 9 -33.35 26.48 29.41
CA ILE A 9 -32.23 25.53 29.33
C ILE A 9 -32.22 24.83 27.96
N VAL A 10 -33.38 24.36 27.49
CA VAL A 10 -33.49 23.70 26.16
C VAL A 10 -33.06 24.66 25.04
N LEU A 11 -33.49 25.95 25.12
CA LEU A 11 -33.09 26.98 24.15
C LEU A 11 -31.60 27.23 24.15
N TYR A 12 -30.96 27.30 25.31
CA TYR A 12 -29.49 27.45 25.38
C TYR A 12 -28.77 26.22 24.84
N LEU A 13 -29.23 25.01 25.11
CA LEU A 13 -28.66 23.81 24.54
C LEU A 13 -28.76 23.79 23.00
N LEU A 14 -29.90 24.17 22.44
CA LEU A 14 -30.09 24.31 21.00
C LEU A 14 -29.19 25.39 20.40
N LEU A 15 -29.07 26.55 21.11
CA LEU A 15 -28.17 27.63 20.67
C LEU A 15 -26.70 27.16 20.66
N PHE A 16 -26.23 26.48 21.70
CA PHE A 16 -24.87 25.97 21.75
C PHE A 16 -24.66 24.88 20.71
N ALA A 17 -25.61 23.99 20.47
CA ALA A 17 -25.54 22.97 19.41
C ALA A 17 -25.47 23.64 18.02
N PHE A 18 -26.27 24.68 17.79
CA PHE A 18 -26.24 25.47 16.54
C PHE A 18 -24.90 26.18 16.34
N LEU A 19 -24.41 26.86 17.36
CA LEU A 19 -23.11 27.54 17.28
C LEU A 19 -21.96 26.57 17.09
N GLY A 20 -22.00 25.45 17.80
CA GLY A 20 -21.01 24.35 17.62
C GLY A 20 -21.05 23.75 16.21
N GLY A 21 -22.26 23.49 15.71
CA GLY A 21 -22.45 22.98 14.33
C GLY A 21 -22.00 24.00 13.27
N THR A 22 -22.31 25.28 13.47
CA THR A 22 -21.84 26.35 12.57
C THR A 22 -20.31 26.50 12.62
N GLY A 23 -19.73 26.46 13.82
CA GLY A 23 -18.27 26.47 13.98
C GLY A 23 -17.60 25.27 13.29
N TYR A 24 -18.16 24.08 13.45
CA TYR A 24 -17.71 22.88 12.75
C TYR A 24 -17.76 23.03 11.21
N LEU A 25 -18.90 23.54 10.67
CA LEU A 25 -19.04 23.78 9.24
C LEU A 25 -18.03 24.81 8.72
N VAL A 26 -17.78 25.88 9.45
CA VAL A 26 -16.79 26.90 9.08
C VAL A 26 -15.39 26.28 9.05
N VAL A 27 -15.01 25.53 10.08
CA VAL A 27 -13.71 24.84 10.13
C VAL A 27 -13.58 23.88 8.94
N ASN A 28 -14.59 23.06 8.68
CA ASN A 28 -14.56 22.13 7.53
C ASN A 28 -14.50 22.86 6.18
N LEU A 29 -15.17 24.01 6.03
CA LEU A 29 -15.06 24.83 4.82
C LEU A 29 -13.61 25.31 4.60
N PHE A 30 -12.90 25.73 5.64
CA PHE A 30 -11.51 26.15 5.51
C PHE A 30 -10.56 24.97 5.25
N LEU A 31 -10.82 23.80 5.84
CA LEU A 31 -9.98 22.62 5.67
C LEU A 31 -10.22 21.89 4.33
N HIS A 32 -11.49 21.77 3.91
CA HIS A 32 -11.88 20.91 2.78
C HIS A 32 -12.55 21.68 1.62
N GLY A 33 -12.89 22.96 1.80
CA GLY A 33 -13.64 23.73 0.81
C GLY A 33 -12.96 23.81 -0.55
N ASN A 34 -11.62 23.84 -0.59
CA ASN A 34 -10.86 23.78 -1.84
C ASN A 34 -11.12 22.47 -2.60
N GLN A 35 -11.13 21.34 -1.88
CA GLN A 35 -11.39 20.01 -2.47
C GLN A 35 -12.86 19.89 -2.94
N TRP A 36 -13.81 20.40 -2.13
CA TRP A 36 -15.24 20.35 -2.49
C TRP A 36 -15.55 21.16 -3.74
N ALA A 37 -14.97 22.37 -3.84
CA ALA A 37 -15.17 23.23 -5.01
C ALA A 37 -14.54 22.67 -6.28
N MET A 38 -13.39 21.99 -6.18
CA MET A 38 -12.60 21.52 -7.31
C MET A 38 -12.92 20.08 -7.73
N GLN A 39 -14.09 19.55 -7.35
CA GLN A 39 -14.50 18.21 -7.82
C GLN A 39 -14.64 18.19 -9.34
N PRO A 40 -14.21 17.10 -10.03
CA PRO A 40 -14.25 16.99 -11.50
C PRO A 40 -15.63 17.26 -12.11
N TYR A 41 -16.69 16.94 -11.37
CA TYR A 41 -18.09 17.09 -11.82
C TYR A 41 -18.66 18.49 -11.58
N ASN A 42 -17.89 19.45 -11.06
CA ASN A 42 -18.37 20.82 -10.86
C ASN A 42 -18.32 21.62 -12.17
N GLY A 43 -19.38 21.47 -13.00
CA GLY A 43 -19.50 22.12 -14.30
C GLY A 43 -19.38 23.65 -14.29
N HIS A 44 -19.55 24.30 -13.15
CA HIS A 44 -19.37 25.76 -13.03
C HIS A 44 -17.91 26.20 -13.11
N ILE A 45 -16.98 25.32 -12.74
CA ILE A 45 -15.53 25.60 -12.80
C ILE A 45 -14.94 25.12 -14.13
N TYR A 46 -15.57 24.11 -14.75
CA TYR A 46 -15.12 23.44 -16.00
C TYR A 46 -16.00 23.75 -17.19
N ALA A 47 -16.72 24.88 -17.20
CA ALA A 47 -17.51 25.29 -18.36
C ALA A 47 -16.64 25.38 -19.63
N GLU A 48 -17.20 24.95 -20.77
CA GLU A 48 -16.56 24.67 -22.07
C GLU A 48 -15.58 25.71 -22.63
N SER A 49 -15.44 26.89 -22.03
CA SER A 49 -14.58 27.98 -22.53
C SER A 49 -13.41 28.37 -21.62
N SER A 50 -13.28 27.79 -20.43
CA SER A 50 -12.17 28.10 -19.52
C SER A 50 -11.50 26.87 -19.00
N THR A 51 -10.54 26.37 -19.75
CA THR A 51 -9.65 25.32 -19.24
C THR A 51 -8.81 25.94 -18.14
N VAL A 52 -9.02 25.48 -16.90
CA VAL A 52 -8.20 25.88 -15.76
C VAL A 52 -6.77 25.48 -16.06
N LYS A 53 -5.86 26.44 -16.14
CA LYS A 53 -4.44 26.17 -16.34
C LYS A 53 -3.87 25.53 -15.07
N MET A 54 -3.80 24.21 -15.06
CA MET A 54 -3.15 23.46 -14.01
C MET A 54 -1.63 23.54 -14.13
N GLY A 55 -0.93 23.55 -12.99
CA GLY A 55 0.52 23.52 -12.94
C GLY A 55 1.10 22.23 -13.52
N ASP A 56 2.37 22.29 -13.88
CA ASP A 56 3.12 21.14 -14.37
C ASP A 56 3.35 20.13 -13.25
N ILE A 57 3.34 18.85 -13.63
CA ILE A 57 3.73 17.73 -12.74
C ILE A 57 5.04 17.15 -13.29
N LYS A 58 6.03 17.05 -12.42
CA LYS A 58 7.34 16.44 -12.71
C LYS A 58 7.65 15.33 -11.74
N ASP A 59 8.48 14.39 -12.17
CA ASP A 59 9.06 13.39 -11.27
C ASP A 59 10.22 13.99 -10.46
N ARG A 60 10.83 13.20 -9.56
CA ARG A 60 11.97 13.59 -8.73
C ARG A 60 13.23 14.01 -9.51
N ASN A 61 13.34 13.60 -10.77
CA ASN A 61 14.47 13.87 -11.67
C ASN A 61 14.19 15.05 -12.61
N GLY A 62 13.02 15.71 -12.47
CA GLY A 62 12.61 16.84 -13.30
C GLY A 62 11.97 16.45 -14.63
N ASN A 63 11.74 15.16 -14.90
CA ASN A 63 11.04 14.70 -16.10
C ASN A 63 9.58 15.17 -16.07
N LEU A 64 9.10 15.72 -17.19
CA LEU A 64 7.75 16.23 -17.30
C LEU A 64 6.74 15.07 -17.45
N LEU A 65 5.81 14.97 -16.51
CA LEU A 65 4.79 13.94 -16.49
C LEU A 65 3.44 14.45 -16.99
N ALA A 66 3.09 15.71 -16.67
CA ALA A 66 1.88 16.34 -17.18
C ALA A 66 2.04 17.87 -17.23
N ILE A 67 1.48 18.50 -18.28
CA ILE A 67 1.50 19.95 -18.53
C ILE A 67 0.16 20.43 -19.08
N THR A 68 -0.14 21.72 -18.93
CA THR A 68 -1.28 22.36 -19.58
C THR A 68 -0.82 23.34 -20.65
N GLU A 69 -1.02 22.99 -21.91
CA GLU A 69 -0.72 23.83 -23.09
C GLU A 69 -1.99 24.07 -23.91
N ASP A 70 -2.15 25.29 -24.44
CA ASP A 70 -3.29 25.70 -25.26
C ASP A 70 -4.65 25.26 -24.70
N GLY A 71 -4.77 25.31 -23.38
CA GLY A 71 -5.99 24.94 -22.69
C GLY A 71 -6.26 23.42 -22.62
N ARG A 72 -5.30 22.57 -22.95
CA ARG A 72 -5.42 21.12 -22.87
C ARG A 72 -4.44 20.55 -21.87
N ARG A 73 -4.87 19.57 -21.11
CA ARG A 73 -4.00 18.78 -20.27
C ARG A 73 -3.31 17.73 -21.13
N LEU A 74 -1.99 17.77 -21.17
CA LEU A 74 -1.13 16.83 -21.89
C LEU A 74 -0.31 16.04 -20.89
N TYR A 75 -0.10 14.77 -21.20
CA TYR A 75 0.72 13.86 -20.41
C TYR A 75 2.04 13.59 -21.15
N SER A 76 2.96 12.86 -20.50
CA SER A 76 4.25 12.48 -21.10
C SER A 76 4.11 12.02 -22.57
N GLU A 77 5.08 12.31 -23.43
CA GLU A 77 5.08 11.84 -24.83
C GLU A 77 5.15 10.30 -24.92
N SER A 78 5.79 9.65 -23.96
CA SER A 78 5.90 8.18 -23.92
C SER A 78 4.62 7.52 -23.42
N GLU A 79 4.02 6.68 -24.26
CA GLU A 79 2.85 5.88 -23.88
C GLU A 79 3.14 4.98 -22.67
N THR A 80 4.31 4.34 -22.63
CA THR A 80 4.72 3.49 -21.52
C THR A 80 4.75 4.26 -20.20
N VAL A 81 5.26 5.49 -20.20
CA VAL A 81 5.27 6.38 -19.02
C VAL A 81 3.84 6.73 -18.61
N ARG A 82 2.98 7.07 -19.58
CA ARG A 82 1.59 7.41 -19.30
C ARG A 82 0.83 6.25 -18.66
N ARG A 83 1.01 5.02 -19.20
CA ARG A 83 0.40 3.81 -18.63
C ARG A 83 0.95 3.47 -17.25
N ALA A 84 2.27 3.50 -17.08
CA ALA A 84 2.93 3.19 -15.81
C ALA A 84 2.51 4.13 -14.67
N LEU A 85 2.30 5.41 -14.98
CA LEU A 85 2.01 6.45 -13.99
C LEU A 85 0.55 6.88 -13.94
N MET A 86 -0.36 6.24 -14.70
CA MET A 86 -1.76 6.66 -14.82
C MET A 86 -2.44 6.75 -13.45
N HIS A 87 -2.34 5.72 -12.60
CA HIS A 87 -2.93 5.75 -11.25
C HIS A 87 -2.24 6.74 -10.29
N THR A 88 -1.01 7.15 -10.59
CA THR A 88 -0.29 8.14 -9.80
C THR A 88 -0.63 9.56 -10.22
N ILE A 89 -0.59 9.84 -11.53
CA ILE A 89 -0.85 11.18 -12.07
C ILE A 89 -2.35 11.46 -12.17
N GLY A 90 -3.09 10.59 -12.85
CA GLY A 90 -4.52 10.71 -13.08
C GLY A 90 -4.92 10.55 -14.55
N ASP A 91 -6.20 10.73 -14.77
CA ASP A 91 -6.87 10.65 -16.07
C ASP A 91 -7.63 11.96 -16.37
N PRO A 92 -7.89 12.27 -17.66
CA PRO A 92 -8.50 13.55 -18.05
C PRO A 92 -9.92 13.76 -17.49
N TYR A 93 -10.59 12.69 -17.05
CA TYR A 93 -11.95 12.75 -16.54
C TYR A 93 -12.02 12.75 -15.01
N GLY A 94 -10.91 12.41 -14.31
CA GLY A 94 -10.84 12.33 -12.87
C GLY A 94 -11.53 11.11 -12.27
N TYR A 95 -11.57 10.00 -12.99
CA TYR A 95 -12.14 8.74 -12.49
C TYR A 95 -11.22 8.05 -11.50
N VAL A 96 -9.89 8.25 -11.63
CA VAL A 96 -8.91 7.72 -10.66
C VAL A 96 -8.82 8.64 -9.44
N SER A 97 -9.69 8.40 -8.47
CA SER A 97 -9.87 9.27 -7.28
C SER A 97 -8.67 9.30 -6.32
N THR A 98 -7.72 8.37 -6.45
CA THR A 98 -6.48 8.30 -5.65
C THR A 98 -5.33 9.11 -6.25
N SER A 99 -5.47 9.58 -7.49
CA SER A 99 -4.42 10.25 -8.26
C SER A 99 -4.11 11.66 -7.77
N VAL A 100 -2.94 12.17 -8.18
CA VAL A 100 -2.49 13.54 -7.88
C VAL A 100 -3.43 14.57 -8.49
N GLU A 101 -3.86 14.38 -9.74
CA GLU A 101 -4.79 15.32 -10.40
C GLU A 101 -6.16 15.38 -9.75
N TYR A 102 -6.58 14.34 -9.06
CA TYR A 102 -7.81 14.34 -8.29
C TYR A 102 -7.59 14.93 -6.89
N THR A 103 -6.68 14.38 -6.13
CA THR A 103 -6.47 14.71 -4.70
C THR A 103 -5.83 16.07 -4.46
N MET A 104 -4.98 16.53 -5.40
CA MET A 104 -4.27 17.80 -5.31
C MET A 104 -4.73 18.84 -6.35
N ARG A 105 -5.91 18.64 -6.93
CA ARG A 105 -6.46 19.47 -8.00
C ARG A 105 -6.54 20.95 -7.65
N SER A 106 -7.03 21.28 -6.45
CA SER A 106 -7.11 22.66 -5.99
C SER A 106 -5.75 23.37 -5.97
N LYS A 107 -4.71 22.65 -5.60
CA LYS A 107 -3.34 23.16 -5.57
C LYS A 107 -2.77 23.32 -6.99
N LEU A 108 -2.95 22.30 -7.84
CA LEU A 108 -2.55 22.34 -9.24
C LEU A 108 -3.25 23.48 -9.99
N ALA A 109 -4.52 23.76 -9.70
CA ALA A 109 -5.29 24.82 -10.31
C ALA A 109 -5.04 26.21 -9.67
N GLY A 110 -4.35 26.28 -8.54
CA GLY A 110 -4.19 27.53 -7.80
C GLY A 110 -5.50 28.05 -7.18
N TYR A 111 -6.48 27.18 -6.95
CA TYR A 111 -7.78 27.55 -6.40
C TYR A 111 -7.70 27.80 -4.89
N ASN A 112 -8.36 28.86 -4.45
CA ASN A 112 -8.53 29.17 -3.04
C ASN A 112 -10.01 29.42 -2.74
N VAL A 113 -10.57 28.80 -1.72
CA VAL A 113 -12.00 28.88 -1.36
C VAL A 113 -12.47 30.31 -1.05
N ILE A 114 -11.57 31.22 -0.64
CA ILE A 114 -11.88 32.60 -0.31
C ILE A 114 -11.83 33.51 -1.54
N THR A 115 -10.80 33.30 -2.40
CA THR A 115 -10.50 34.19 -3.53
C THR A 115 -10.91 33.62 -4.89
N GLY A 116 -11.29 32.34 -4.92
CA GLY A 116 -11.61 31.63 -6.16
C GLY A 116 -10.39 31.32 -7.01
N LEU A 117 -10.61 31.12 -8.31
CA LEU A 117 -9.57 31.13 -9.34
C LEU A 117 -9.22 32.59 -9.63
N ASN A 118 -8.19 33.12 -9.01
CA ASN A 118 -7.89 34.54 -9.10
C ASN A 118 -6.80 34.80 -10.15
N ASP A 119 -7.23 35.10 -11.34
CA ASP A 119 -6.37 35.44 -12.47
C ASP A 119 -5.84 36.90 -12.43
N THR A 120 -6.46 37.76 -11.62
CA THR A 120 -6.28 39.20 -11.74
C THR A 120 -5.44 39.87 -10.66
N PHE A 121 -5.21 39.28 -9.50
CA PHE A 121 -4.56 40.01 -8.40
C PHE A 121 -3.24 39.42 -7.89
N LEU A 122 -2.96 38.13 -8.08
CA LEU A 122 -1.75 37.47 -7.56
C LEU A 122 -1.06 36.51 -8.56
N ASN A 123 -1.34 36.58 -9.84
CA ASN A 123 -0.78 35.62 -10.83
C ASN A 123 -0.91 34.16 -10.33
N SER A 124 -2.08 33.76 -9.91
CA SER A 124 -2.31 32.37 -9.50
C SER A 124 -2.43 31.45 -10.71
N LEU A 125 -1.34 31.35 -11.44
CA LEU A 125 -1.04 30.20 -12.28
C LEU A 125 -1.04 28.98 -11.36
N GLY A 126 -1.58 27.87 -11.83
CA GLY A 126 -1.54 26.61 -11.08
C GLY A 126 -0.12 26.35 -10.57
N LYS A 127 0.00 25.75 -9.38
CA LYS A 127 1.31 25.48 -8.78
C LYS A 127 1.88 24.23 -9.40
N ASN A 128 3.09 24.35 -9.96
CA ASN A 128 3.87 23.20 -10.38
C ASN A 128 4.15 22.27 -9.20
N MET A 129 4.17 20.98 -9.45
CA MET A 129 4.44 19.94 -8.46
C MET A 129 5.60 19.07 -8.88
N GLU A 130 6.50 18.81 -7.94
CA GLU A 130 7.53 17.80 -8.06
C GLU A 130 7.14 16.61 -7.18
N LEU A 131 6.97 15.46 -7.81
CA LEU A 131 6.66 14.21 -7.13
C LEU A 131 7.94 13.51 -6.72
N THR A 132 7.84 12.68 -5.69
CA THR A 132 8.97 11.87 -5.20
C THR A 132 9.22 10.61 -6.05
N VAL A 133 8.28 10.24 -6.92
CA VAL A 133 8.42 9.05 -7.78
C VAL A 133 9.54 9.21 -8.82
N ASP A 134 10.16 8.09 -9.13
CA ASP A 134 11.11 7.96 -10.24
C ASP A 134 10.38 7.35 -11.45
N GLN A 135 10.33 8.09 -12.55
CA GLN A 135 9.69 7.64 -13.78
C GLN A 135 10.28 6.33 -14.30
N ASN A 136 11.61 6.17 -14.22
CA ASN A 136 12.30 4.99 -14.75
C ASN A 136 11.96 3.74 -13.91
N ALA A 137 11.89 3.88 -12.60
CA ALA A 137 11.48 2.81 -11.71
C ALA A 137 10.01 2.39 -11.96
N CYS A 138 9.11 3.37 -12.18
CA CYS A 138 7.72 3.07 -12.53
C CYS A 138 7.60 2.37 -13.90
N VAL A 139 8.38 2.78 -14.89
CA VAL A 139 8.44 2.12 -16.22
C VAL A 139 9.00 0.71 -16.10
N ALA A 140 10.04 0.51 -15.30
CA ALA A 140 10.61 -0.82 -15.05
C ALA A 140 9.58 -1.75 -14.40
N ALA A 141 8.83 -1.25 -13.38
CA ALA A 141 7.75 -1.97 -12.74
C ALA A 141 6.65 -2.38 -13.72
N TYR A 142 6.16 -1.42 -14.52
CA TYR A 142 5.10 -1.64 -15.49
C TYR A 142 5.50 -2.68 -16.55
N ASN A 143 6.70 -2.56 -17.10
CA ASN A 143 7.20 -3.51 -18.08
C ASN A 143 7.41 -4.91 -17.49
N ALA A 144 7.87 -5.00 -16.25
CA ALA A 144 8.12 -6.28 -15.59
C ALA A 144 6.83 -7.00 -15.16
N LEU A 145 5.69 -6.29 -15.00
CA LEU A 145 4.37 -6.92 -14.84
C LEU A 145 3.93 -7.70 -16.09
N ASP A 146 4.53 -7.41 -17.24
CA ASP A 146 4.38 -8.16 -18.52
C ASP A 146 2.91 -8.46 -18.91
N GLY A 147 2.03 -7.46 -18.67
CA GLY A 147 0.60 -7.55 -18.97
C GLY A 147 -0.26 -8.19 -17.88
N HIS A 148 0.34 -8.68 -16.80
CA HIS A 148 -0.42 -9.11 -15.62
C HIS A 148 -1.02 -7.92 -14.87
N ASN A 149 -2.16 -8.15 -14.25
CA ASN A 149 -2.69 -7.25 -13.24
C ASN A 149 -1.81 -7.33 -11.99
N GLY A 150 -1.82 -6.25 -11.19
CA GLY A 150 -1.05 -6.26 -9.96
C GLY A 150 -0.78 -4.87 -9.40
N ALA A 151 0.11 -4.83 -8.41
CA ALA A 151 0.49 -3.62 -7.71
C ALA A 151 1.98 -3.65 -7.35
N VAL A 152 2.67 -2.54 -7.63
CA VAL A 152 4.08 -2.36 -7.27
C VAL A 152 4.21 -1.04 -6.54
N ILE A 153 4.71 -1.09 -5.31
CA ILE A 153 4.91 0.12 -4.52
C ILE A 153 6.23 0.04 -3.75
N VAL A 154 7.04 1.10 -3.87
CA VAL A 154 8.36 1.22 -3.23
C VAL A 154 8.49 2.59 -2.60
N TYR A 155 9.00 2.67 -1.38
CA TYR A 155 9.28 3.93 -0.71
C TYR A 155 10.61 3.91 0.05
N ASN A 156 11.13 5.10 0.30
CA ASN A 156 12.25 5.29 1.21
C ASN A 156 11.73 5.32 2.65
N TYR A 157 12.05 4.31 3.45
CA TYR A 157 11.55 4.17 4.82
C TYR A 157 12.21 5.12 5.83
N LYS A 158 13.21 5.92 5.43
CA LYS A 158 13.77 7.00 6.27
C LYS A 158 13.11 8.34 6.00
N THR A 159 12.79 8.65 4.74
CA THR A 159 12.24 9.97 4.33
C THR A 159 10.74 9.97 4.08
N GLY A 160 10.16 8.80 3.88
CA GLY A 160 8.76 8.61 3.47
C GLY A 160 8.52 8.78 1.96
N ASP A 161 9.53 9.12 1.16
CA ASP A 161 9.36 9.38 -0.26
C ASP A 161 8.93 8.13 -1.02
N ILE A 162 7.77 8.16 -1.68
CA ILE A 162 7.37 7.11 -2.64
C ILE A 162 8.26 7.23 -3.87
N LEU A 163 8.96 6.15 -4.22
CA LEU A 163 9.88 6.07 -5.35
C LEU A 163 9.24 5.42 -6.57
N CYS A 164 8.38 4.43 -6.35
CA CYS A 164 7.64 3.74 -7.40
C CYS A 164 6.22 3.47 -6.90
N LYS A 165 5.22 3.70 -7.76
CA LYS A 165 3.81 3.37 -7.50
C LYS A 165 3.13 3.07 -8.82
N VAL A 166 2.89 1.79 -9.08
CA VAL A 166 2.29 1.26 -10.30
C VAL A 166 1.14 0.32 -9.95
N SER A 167 0.04 0.46 -10.64
CA SER A 167 -1.12 -0.42 -10.55
C SER A 167 -1.54 -0.86 -11.95
N ALA A 168 -1.95 -2.10 -12.08
CA ALA A 168 -2.53 -2.68 -13.28
C ALA A 168 -3.80 -3.47 -12.89
N PRO A 169 -4.83 -3.53 -13.80
CA PRO A 169 -4.82 -3.06 -15.18
C PRO A 169 -4.77 -1.54 -15.29
N THR A 170 -4.26 -1.03 -16.38
CA THR A 170 -4.08 0.41 -16.66
C THR A 170 -4.44 0.72 -18.12
N PHE A 171 -4.59 2.00 -18.44
CA PHE A 171 -4.83 2.50 -19.79
C PHE A 171 -4.00 3.74 -20.09
N ASP A 172 -3.94 4.14 -21.35
CA ASP A 172 -3.31 5.40 -21.76
C ASP A 172 -4.28 6.58 -21.53
N PRO A 173 -4.00 7.51 -20.58
CA PRO A 173 -4.86 8.66 -20.33
C PRO A 173 -4.96 9.63 -21.52
N SER A 174 -4.03 9.59 -22.48
CA SER A 174 -4.11 10.36 -23.71
C SER A 174 -4.98 9.70 -24.81
N ASN A 175 -5.28 8.41 -24.65
CA ASN A 175 -6.09 7.63 -25.59
C ASN A 175 -6.93 6.60 -24.83
N VAL A 176 -7.90 7.09 -24.05
CA VAL A 176 -8.78 6.24 -23.24
C VAL A 176 -9.58 5.32 -24.18
N PRO A 177 -9.57 3.98 -23.98
CA PRO A 177 -10.29 3.05 -24.82
C PRO A 177 -11.81 3.33 -24.79
N GLU A 178 -12.47 3.30 -25.95
CA GLU A 178 -13.93 3.53 -26.04
C GLU A 178 -14.73 2.41 -25.34
N ASP A 179 -14.16 1.21 -25.25
CA ASP A 179 -14.75 0.02 -24.64
C ASP A 179 -14.29 -0.25 -23.21
N ILE A 180 -13.62 0.71 -22.53
CA ILE A 180 -13.01 0.55 -21.20
C ILE A 180 -13.99 0.02 -20.14
N GLU A 181 -15.29 0.35 -20.25
CA GLU A 181 -16.32 -0.09 -19.30
C GLU A 181 -16.87 -1.50 -19.59
N THR A 182 -16.66 -2.01 -20.79
CA THR A 182 -17.26 -3.28 -21.27
C THR A 182 -16.25 -4.36 -21.59
N ASN A 183 -14.98 -4.01 -21.71
CA ASN A 183 -13.90 -4.92 -22.04
C ASN A 183 -13.23 -5.44 -20.75
N ASP A 184 -13.27 -6.77 -20.57
CA ASP A 184 -12.73 -7.45 -19.39
C ASP A 184 -11.23 -7.15 -19.15
N ALA A 185 -10.46 -6.82 -20.20
CA ALA A 185 -9.06 -6.44 -20.08
C ALA A 185 -8.85 -5.15 -19.25
N TYR A 186 -9.87 -4.31 -19.14
CA TYR A 186 -9.84 -3.07 -18.34
C TYR A 186 -10.67 -3.16 -17.07
N LYS A 187 -11.13 -4.35 -16.69
CA LYS A 187 -11.91 -4.52 -15.47
C LYS A 187 -11.10 -4.09 -14.24
N GLY A 188 -11.55 -3.04 -13.57
CA GLY A 188 -10.81 -2.46 -12.43
C GLY A 188 -9.75 -1.42 -12.82
N ALA A 189 -9.64 -1.02 -14.10
CA ALA A 189 -8.61 -0.08 -14.56
C ALA A 189 -8.66 1.32 -13.91
N TYR A 190 -9.76 1.68 -13.26
CA TYR A 190 -9.86 2.91 -12.44
C TYR A 190 -9.49 2.70 -10.97
N LEU A 191 -9.27 1.44 -10.54
CA LEU A 191 -8.87 1.11 -9.17
C LEU A 191 -7.34 1.11 -9.05
N ASP A 192 -6.87 1.82 -8.07
CA ASP A 192 -5.47 1.79 -7.68
C ASP A 192 -5.22 0.63 -6.72
N ASN A 193 -4.77 -0.50 -7.24
CA ASN A 193 -4.54 -1.72 -6.49
C ASN A 193 -3.48 -1.56 -5.38
N THR A 194 -2.64 -0.52 -5.45
CA THR A 194 -1.69 -0.24 -4.36
C THR A 194 -2.38 0.27 -3.10
N LEU A 195 -3.53 0.96 -3.23
CA LEU A 195 -4.22 1.63 -2.14
C LEU A 195 -5.63 1.09 -1.88
N ALA A 196 -6.39 0.79 -2.96
CA ALA A 196 -7.83 0.56 -2.90
C ALA A 196 -8.23 -0.92 -2.85
N SER A 197 -7.29 -1.85 -2.97
CA SER A 197 -7.56 -3.28 -3.02
C SER A 197 -6.79 -4.04 -1.94
N SER A 198 -7.31 -5.20 -1.55
CA SER A 198 -6.64 -6.13 -0.63
C SER A 198 -6.77 -7.55 -1.17
N PHE A 199 -5.73 -8.36 -1.00
CA PHE A 199 -5.57 -9.66 -1.63
C PHE A 199 -5.13 -10.71 -0.62
N THR A 200 -5.38 -11.99 -0.87
CA THR A 200 -4.88 -13.08 -0.02
C THR A 200 -3.35 -13.01 0.06
N PRO A 201 -2.76 -12.89 1.26
CA PRO A 201 -1.33 -12.69 1.41
C PRO A 201 -0.49 -13.95 1.14
N GLY A 202 -1.02 -15.13 1.44
CA GLY A 202 -0.22 -16.34 1.45
C GLY A 202 0.99 -16.20 2.37
N SER A 203 2.09 -16.81 1.98
CA SER A 203 3.30 -16.95 2.83
C SER A 203 3.97 -15.64 3.28
N ILE A 204 3.59 -14.47 2.77
CA ILE A 204 4.07 -13.20 3.36
C ILE A 204 3.52 -12.96 4.76
N PHE A 205 2.37 -13.54 5.12
CA PHE A 205 1.82 -13.47 6.47
C PHE A 205 2.66 -14.25 7.51
N LYS A 206 3.50 -15.19 7.09
CA LYS A 206 4.41 -15.92 7.97
C LYS A 206 5.37 -15.00 8.74
N ILE A 207 5.62 -13.79 8.24
CA ILE A 207 6.33 -12.72 8.97
C ILE A 207 5.58 -12.35 10.26
N VAL A 208 4.25 -12.23 10.18
CA VAL A 208 3.40 -11.92 11.34
C VAL A 208 3.36 -13.10 12.31
N THR A 209 3.24 -14.32 11.80
CA THR A 209 3.24 -15.54 12.62
C THR A 209 4.59 -15.71 13.34
N ALA A 210 5.71 -15.39 12.66
CA ALA A 210 7.04 -15.38 13.27
C ALA A 210 7.15 -14.36 14.39
N ALA A 211 6.69 -13.13 14.19
CA ALA A 211 6.64 -12.09 15.22
C ALA A 211 5.78 -12.51 16.43
N ALA A 212 4.64 -13.15 16.19
CA ALA A 212 3.79 -13.67 17.26
C ALA A 212 4.49 -14.77 18.08
N ALA A 213 5.30 -15.61 17.44
CA ALA A 213 6.11 -16.61 18.14
C ALA A 213 7.21 -15.97 19.00
N MET A 214 7.88 -14.94 18.48
CA MET A 214 8.91 -14.19 19.21
C MET A 214 8.32 -13.51 20.46
N GLU A 215 7.14 -12.91 20.36
CA GLU A 215 6.44 -12.32 21.51
C GLU A 215 6.04 -13.38 22.55
N LYS A 216 5.50 -14.51 22.08
CA LYS A 216 5.01 -15.55 22.99
C LYS A 216 6.13 -16.29 23.71
N TRP A 217 7.27 -16.50 23.05
CA TRP A 217 8.39 -17.26 23.59
C TRP A 217 9.73 -16.53 23.38
N PRO A 218 9.95 -15.38 24.02
CA PRO A 218 11.09 -14.49 23.71
C PRO A 218 12.45 -15.17 23.88
N ASP A 219 12.58 -16.14 24.79
CA ASP A 219 13.84 -16.83 25.08
C ASP A 219 14.00 -18.18 24.36
N SER A 220 12.94 -18.69 23.71
CA SER A 220 12.94 -20.07 23.18
C SER A 220 12.22 -20.25 21.84
N TRP A 221 11.90 -19.17 21.12
CA TRP A 221 11.26 -19.27 19.80
C TRP A 221 12.14 -19.99 18.77
N MET A 222 13.47 -19.87 18.88
CA MET A 222 14.44 -20.54 18.02
C MET A 222 14.53 -22.06 18.25
N ASP A 223 14.21 -22.52 19.46
CA ASP A 223 14.33 -23.94 19.86
C ASP A 223 13.12 -24.77 19.42
N ARG A 224 12.07 -24.11 18.89
CA ARG A 224 10.86 -24.79 18.42
C ARG A 224 11.11 -25.47 17.09
N THR A 225 10.88 -26.77 17.07
CA THR A 225 11.03 -27.58 15.86
C THR A 225 9.78 -28.40 15.59
N TYR A 226 9.44 -28.56 14.33
CA TYR A 226 8.39 -29.48 13.85
C TYR A 226 8.92 -30.24 12.65
N ASP A 227 8.53 -31.52 12.55
CA ASP A 227 8.88 -32.37 11.41
C ASP A 227 7.84 -32.15 10.29
N CYS A 228 8.33 -31.93 9.08
CA CYS A 228 7.50 -31.73 7.88
C CYS A 228 7.69 -32.89 6.91
N GLU A 229 6.67 -33.69 6.76
CA GLU A 229 6.58 -34.81 5.79
C GLU A 229 5.91 -34.38 4.48
N GLY A 230 5.73 -33.06 4.24
CA GLY A 230 5.02 -32.48 3.11
C GLY A 230 3.58 -32.09 3.47
N PHE A 231 3.00 -32.73 4.45
CA PHE A 231 1.66 -32.45 4.95
C PHE A 231 1.57 -32.71 6.47
N THR A 232 0.47 -32.25 7.08
CA THR A 232 0.08 -32.56 8.47
C THR A 232 -1.43 -32.56 8.61
N GLU A 233 -1.95 -33.26 9.61
CA GLU A 233 -3.36 -33.22 9.98
C GLU A 233 -3.56 -32.34 11.22
N ILE A 234 -4.40 -31.32 11.13
CA ILE A 234 -4.79 -30.44 12.23
C ILE A 234 -6.31 -30.33 12.26
N GLY A 235 -6.93 -30.65 13.40
CA GLY A 235 -8.38 -30.56 13.55
C GLY A 235 -9.20 -31.56 12.74
N GLY A 236 -8.55 -32.57 12.14
CA GLY A 236 -9.18 -33.60 11.30
C GLY A 236 -9.11 -33.31 9.79
N ASP A 237 -8.47 -32.20 9.37
CA ASP A 237 -8.27 -31.82 7.98
C ASP A 237 -6.77 -31.63 7.70
N THR A 238 -6.37 -31.82 6.44
CA THR A 238 -4.97 -31.75 6.01
C THR A 238 -4.53 -30.32 5.73
N ILE A 239 -3.29 -30.00 6.09
CA ILE A 239 -2.53 -28.83 5.65
C ILE A 239 -1.26 -29.33 4.97
N ASP A 240 -1.05 -28.93 3.74
CA ASP A 240 0.04 -29.38 2.87
C ASP A 240 1.00 -28.23 2.51
N CYS A 241 2.24 -28.61 2.26
CA CYS A 241 3.22 -27.73 1.64
C CYS A 241 3.01 -27.69 0.12
N LEU A 242 3.55 -26.68 -0.54
CA LEU A 242 3.47 -26.58 -2.00
C LEU A 242 4.05 -27.85 -2.64
N ASN A 243 3.28 -28.49 -3.52
CA ASN A 243 3.63 -29.75 -4.20
C ASN A 243 3.93 -30.92 -3.23
N ASP A 244 3.36 -30.92 -2.03
CA ASP A 244 3.60 -31.93 -0.99
C ASP A 244 5.08 -32.10 -0.63
N GLU A 245 5.88 -31.04 -0.73
CA GLU A 245 7.32 -31.07 -0.50
C GLU A 245 7.63 -31.29 0.98
N ALA A 246 8.34 -32.40 1.27
CA ALA A 246 8.78 -32.73 2.62
C ALA A 246 10.07 -31.97 2.97
N HIS A 247 10.04 -31.13 4.00
CA HIS A 247 11.18 -30.31 4.43
C HIS A 247 11.98 -30.94 5.59
N GLY A 248 11.53 -32.06 6.15
CA GLY A 248 12.15 -32.69 7.33
C GLY A 248 11.99 -31.83 8.60
N SER A 249 12.94 -31.97 9.53
CA SER A 249 12.88 -31.22 10.78
C SER A 249 13.19 -29.74 10.56
N GLN A 250 12.22 -28.88 10.88
CA GLN A 250 12.28 -27.44 10.65
C GLN A 250 12.30 -26.67 11.97
N ASN A 251 13.13 -25.63 12.04
CA ASN A 251 13.03 -24.53 13.00
C ASN A 251 12.49 -23.29 12.29
N LEU A 252 12.27 -22.18 13.02
CA LEU A 252 11.67 -20.97 12.43
C LEU A 252 12.50 -20.41 11.26
N THR A 253 13.84 -20.45 11.34
CA THR A 253 14.73 -19.95 10.28
C THR A 253 14.60 -20.77 9.00
N SER A 254 14.75 -22.10 9.09
CA SER A 254 14.63 -22.96 7.92
C SER A 254 13.20 -23.01 7.38
N ALA A 255 12.19 -22.96 8.26
CA ALA A 255 10.80 -22.96 7.86
C ALA A 255 10.36 -21.69 7.13
N LEU A 256 10.91 -20.51 7.50
CA LEU A 256 10.64 -19.28 6.78
C LEU A 256 11.27 -19.30 5.39
N GLY A 257 12.52 -19.72 5.28
CA GLY A 257 13.23 -19.85 4.00
C GLY A 257 12.58 -20.86 3.06
N ASN A 258 12.26 -22.08 3.54
CA ASN A 258 11.53 -23.11 2.79
C ASN A 258 10.04 -22.77 2.59
N SER A 259 9.57 -21.71 3.21
CA SER A 259 8.13 -21.37 3.23
C SER A 259 7.23 -22.53 3.71
N CYS A 260 7.66 -23.32 4.69
CA CYS A 260 7.04 -24.55 5.14
C CYS A 260 5.65 -24.31 5.78
N ASN A 261 4.57 -24.76 5.11
CA ASN A 261 3.21 -24.61 5.63
C ASN A 261 2.99 -25.44 6.90
N VAL A 262 3.49 -26.67 6.93
CA VAL A 262 3.37 -27.58 8.08
C VAL A 262 3.92 -26.93 9.36
N TYR A 263 5.15 -26.38 9.28
CA TYR A 263 5.74 -25.69 10.43
C TYR A 263 4.87 -24.52 10.94
N PHE A 264 4.48 -23.63 10.02
CA PHE A 264 3.72 -22.43 10.39
C PHE A 264 2.30 -22.75 10.84
N ALA A 265 1.68 -23.81 10.36
CA ALA A 265 0.38 -24.26 10.84
C ALA A 265 0.45 -24.76 12.29
N HIS A 266 1.44 -25.60 12.63
CA HIS A 266 1.67 -26.01 14.02
C HIS A 266 2.02 -24.82 14.91
N LEU A 267 2.90 -23.93 14.44
CA LEU A 267 3.29 -22.73 15.17
C LEU A 267 2.08 -21.85 15.49
N ALA A 268 1.18 -21.62 14.52
CA ALA A 268 -0.04 -20.82 14.70
C ALA A 268 -1.00 -21.47 15.70
N THR A 269 -1.19 -22.79 15.65
CA THR A 269 -2.03 -23.50 16.62
C THR A 269 -1.45 -23.43 18.03
N ASP A 270 -0.14 -23.53 18.18
CA ASP A 270 0.56 -23.36 19.46
C ASP A 270 0.49 -21.90 19.97
N ILE A 271 0.56 -20.90 19.07
CA ILE A 271 0.36 -19.48 19.41
C ILE A 271 -1.06 -19.25 19.90
N GLY A 272 -2.04 -19.79 19.20
CA GLY A 272 -3.46 -19.64 19.46
C GLY A 272 -4.06 -18.39 18.80
N ALA A 273 -5.34 -18.50 18.43
CA ALA A 273 -6.06 -17.50 17.63
C ALA A 273 -5.99 -16.08 18.20
N GLN A 274 -6.22 -15.94 19.51
CA GLN A 274 -6.23 -14.61 20.16
C GLN A 274 -4.86 -13.92 20.10
N ALA A 275 -3.78 -14.67 20.36
CA ALA A 275 -2.42 -14.10 20.36
C ALA A 275 -1.97 -13.76 18.93
N LEU A 276 -2.27 -14.62 17.95
CA LEU A 276 -1.94 -14.38 16.55
C LEU A 276 -2.70 -13.16 16.00
N GLN A 277 -4.02 -13.07 16.26
CA GLN A 277 -4.81 -11.92 15.84
C GLN A 277 -4.32 -10.63 16.48
N LYS A 278 -4.04 -10.63 17.80
CA LYS A 278 -3.51 -9.46 18.50
C LYS A 278 -2.20 -8.97 17.88
N LYS A 279 -1.26 -9.88 17.59
CA LYS A 279 0.01 -9.52 16.93
C LYS A 279 -0.21 -8.97 15.53
N ALA A 280 -1.09 -9.56 14.74
CA ALA A 280 -1.43 -9.03 13.43
C ALA A 280 -2.02 -7.61 13.52
N GLU A 281 -2.89 -7.34 14.49
CA GLU A 281 -3.46 -6.01 14.73
C GLU A 281 -2.39 -5.00 15.17
N GLU A 282 -1.44 -5.38 16.03
CA GLU A 282 -0.28 -4.55 16.38
C GLU A 282 0.57 -4.22 15.15
N MET A 283 0.74 -5.17 14.22
CA MET A 283 1.48 -5.02 12.97
C MET A 283 0.68 -4.32 11.86
N GLY A 284 -0.54 -3.83 12.13
CA GLY A 284 -1.33 -2.97 11.25
C GLY A 284 -2.53 -3.62 10.57
N PHE A 285 -2.78 -4.92 10.73
CA PHE A 285 -4.04 -5.53 10.27
C PHE A 285 -5.22 -4.95 11.03
N ASN A 286 -6.38 -4.87 10.39
CA ASN A 286 -7.60 -4.22 10.92
C ASN A 286 -7.44 -2.73 11.26
N GLN A 287 -6.26 -2.12 11.03
CA GLN A 287 -5.97 -0.72 11.31
C GLN A 287 -6.28 0.17 10.08
N GLU A 288 -6.54 1.45 10.35
CA GLU A 288 -6.72 2.43 9.29
C GLU A 288 -5.39 3.08 8.91
N PHE A 289 -5.12 3.12 7.62
CA PHE A 289 -4.02 3.87 7.04
C PHE A 289 -4.57 4.91 6.07
N THR A 290 -3.82 5.99 5.89
CA THR A 290 -4.10 7.01 4.89
C THR A 290 -2.86 7.32 4.09
N PHE A 291 -3.03 7.55 2.80
CA PHE A 291 -1.99 8.08 1.92
C PHE A 291 -2.34 9.51 1.53
N GLY A 292 -1.74 10.48 2.21
CA GLY A 292 -2.21 11.86 2.16
C GLY A 292 -3.63 11.97 2.70
N THR A 293 -4.58 12.32 1.83
CA THR A 293 -6.02 12.38 2.15
C THR A 293 -6.81 11.16 1.72
N VAL A 294 -6.15 10.20 1.06
CA VAL A 294 -6.79 8.99 0.52
C VAL A 294 -6.82 7.91 1.60
N PRO A 295 -8.00 7.36 1.95
CA PRO A 295 -8.07 6.17 2.79
C PRO A 295 -7.51 4.96 2.05
N VAL A 296 -6.70 4.16 2.74
CA VAL A 296 -6.15 2.90 2.22
C VAL A 296 -7.08 1.76 2.62
N SER A 297 -7.30 0.81 1.71
CA SER A 297 -8.06 -0.41 2.00
C SER A 297 -7.37 -1.20 3.12
N LYS A 298 -8.15 -1.67 4.10
CA LYS A 298 -7.58 -2.39 5.25
C LYS A 298 -7.04 -3.75 4.82
N SER A 299 -5.96 -4.14 5.44
CA SER A 299 -5.61 -5.55 5.58
C SER A 299 -6.46 -6.12 6.70
N GLU A 300 -7.09 -7.27 6.50
CA GLU A 300 -8.08 -7.80 7.42
C GLU A 300 -7.70 -9.18 7.95
N ILE A 301 -8.04 -9.43 9.21
CA ILE A 301 -7.93 -10.72 9.88
C ILE A 301 -9.08 -10.88 10.87
N ASP A 302 -9.76 -12.03 10.85
CA ASP A 302 -10.75 -12.42 11.87
C ASP A 302 -10.60 -13.90 12.20
N LEU A 303 -10.02 -14.18 13.37
CA LEU A 303 -9.81 -15.53 13.89
C LEU A 303 -10.82 -15.89 15.00
N SER A 304 -11.84 -15.06 15.24
CA SER A 304 -12.77 -15.21 16.35
C SER A 304 -13.58 -16.53 16.32
N LYS A 305 -13.72 -17.12 15.13
CA LYS A 305 -14.47 -18.35 14.89
C LYS A 305 -13.61 -19.48 14.29
N ALA A 306 -12.31 -19.24 14.09
CA ALA A 306 -11.43 -20.19 13.46
C ALA A 306 -11.32 -21.48 14.29
N ASN A 307 -11.57 -22.62 13.66
CA ASN A 307 -11.23 -23.92 14.22
C ASN A 307 -9.72 -24.18 14.14
N ALA A 308 -9.24 -25.34 14.59
CA ALA A 308 -7.79 -25.62 14.64
C ALA A 308 -7.14 -25.65 13.25
N ASN A 309 -7.82 -26.23 12.24
CA ASN A 309 -7.32 -26.29 10.87
C ASN A 309 -7.31 -24.88 10.23
N GLU A 310 -8.42 -24.14 10.35
CA GLU A 310 -8.52 -22.76 9.88
C GLU A 310 -7.47 -21.83 10.52
N LEU A 311 -7.16 -22.03 11.81
CA LEU A 311 -6.09 -21.33 12.50
C LEU A 311 -4.71 -21.70 11.92
N GLY A 312 -4.49 -22.96 11.60
CA GLY A 312 -3.28 -23.41 10.91
C GLY A 312 -3.12 -22.73 9.56
N TRP A 313 -4.15 -22.73 8.72
CA TRP A 313 -4.16 -22.04 7.43
C TRP A 313 -4.00 -20.54 7.57
N ALA A 314 -4.61 -19.91 8.58
CA ALA A 314 -4.40 -18.49 8.86
C ALA A 314 -2.94 -18.18 9.19
N GLY A 315 -2.25 -19.04 9.94
CA GLY A 315 -0.81 -18.89 10.24
C GLY A 315 0.09 -18.95 9.01
N VAL A 316 -0.40 -19.58 7.94
CA VAL A 316 0.27 -19.66 6.62
C VAL A 316 -0.08 -18.44 5.75
N GLY A 317 -1.15 -17.70 6.08
CA GLY A 317 -1.62 -16.53 5.32
C GLY A 317 -2.77 -16.82 4.36
N GLN A 318 -3.53 -17.88 4.64
CA GLN A 318 -4.74 -18.28 3.93
C GLN A 318 -5.98 -18.04 4.82
N TYR A 319 -7.08 -18.74 4.58
CA TYR A 319 -8.35 -18.58 5.26
C TYR A 319 -9.04 -17.27 4.87
N THR A 320 -9.44 -16.42 5.82
CA THR A 320 -10.16 -15.17 5.55
C THR A 320 -9.25 -13.93 5.50
N LEU A 321 -7.93 -14.13 5.48
CA LEU A 321 -6.96 -13.04 5.54
C LEU A 321 -6.87 -12.29 4.20
N THR A 322 -6.79 -10.96 4.31
CA THR A 322 -6.43 -10.10 3.18
C THR A 322 -5.34 -9.11 3.56
N ALA A 323 -4.48 -8.78 2.62
CA ALA A 323 -3.40 -7.81 2.78
C ALA A 323 -3.42 -6.77 1.66
N ASN A 324 -3.26 -5.51 2.03
CA ASN A 324 -3.14 -4.41 1.09
C ASN A 324 -1.66 -4.15 0.78
N PRO A 325 -1.26 -3.89 -0.49
CA PRO A 325 0.13 -3.66 -0.87
C PRO A 325 0.79 -2.48 -0.14
N TYR A 326 0.09 -1.37 0.04
CA TYR A 326 0.61 -0.22 0.80
C TYR A 326 0.91 -0.60 2.26
N HIS A 327 -0.02 -1.31 2.91
CA HIS A 327 0.19 -1.76 4.29
C HIS A 327 1.41 -2.67 4.38
N MET A 328 1.55 -3.66 3.48
CA MET A 328 2.70 -4.56 3.49
C MET A 328 4.01 -3.81 3.26
N MET A 329 4.04 -2.83 2.34
CA MET A 329 5.21 -1.98 2.13
C MET A 329 5.61 -1.21 3.40
N VAL A 330 4.66 -0.57 4.08
CA VAL A 330 5.00 0.20 5.29
C VAL A 330 5.35 -0.69 6.47
N LEU A 331 4.79 -1.89 6.56
CA LEU A 331 5.20 -2.90 7.55
C LEU A 331 6.66 -3.31 7.34
N MET A 332 7.05 -3.60 6.09
CA MET A 332 8.44 -3.91 5.76
C MET A 332 9.38 -2.74 6.05
N GLY A 333 8.94 -1.51 5.76
CA GLY A 333 9.69 -0.31 6.11
C GLY A 333 9.81 -0.08 7.62
N ALA A 334 8.79 -0.41 8.39
CA ALA A 334 8.86 -0.35 9.85
C ALA A 334 9.85 -1.38 10.41
N ILE A 335 9.85 -2.61 9.90
CA ILE A 335 10.86 -3.64 10.27
C ILE A 335 12.26 -3.11 10.00
N ALA A 336 12.52 -2.57 8.80
CA ALA A 336 13.81 -1.97 8.44
C ALA A 336 14.20 -0.73 9.25
N ASN A 337 13.23 -0.07 9.87
CA ASN A 337 13.42 1.15 10.65
C ASN A 337 13.30 0.92 12.16
N GLY A 338 13.64 -0.27 12.63
CA GLY A 338 13.63 -0.61 14.06
C GLY A 338 12.24 -0.65 14.69
N GLY A 339 11.22 -0.90 13.91
CA GLY A 339 9.82 -1.01 14.30
C GLY A 339 8.97 0.24 14.08
N GLU A 340 9.57 1.37 13.77
CA GLU A 340 8.89 2.66 13.65
C GLU A 340 8.31 2.88 12.24
N TYR A 341 7.03 3.20 12.18
CA TYR A 341 6.34 3.59 10.96
C TYR A 341 6.77 4.97 10.48
N VAL A 342 7.10 5.10 9.20
CA VAL A 342 7.33 6.38 8.53
C VAL A 342 6.24 6.58 7.47
N GLN A 343 5.46 7.66 7.60
CA GLN A 343 4.34 7.93 6.71
C GLN A 343 4.80 8.22 5.28
N PRO A 344 4.35 7.46 4.28
CA PRO A 344 4.67 7.71 2.88
C PRO A 344 4.06 9.01 2.34
N LYS A 345 4.77 9.64 1.39
CA LYS A 345 4.39 10.90 0.74
C LYS A 345 4.79 10.91 -0.74
N LEU A 346 4.01 11.64 -1.54
CA LEU A 346 4.28 11.85 -2.98
C LEU A 346 4.95 13.19 -3.30
N THR A 347 4.96 14.13 -2.36
CA THR A 347 5.53 15.46 -2.56
C THR A 347 6.29 15.92 -1.33
N ASN A 348 7.32 16.76 -1.53
CA ASN A 348 8.09 17.38 -0.47
C ASN A 348 7.50 18.73 -0.01
N ASP A 349 6.31 19.08 -0.48
CA ASP A 349 5.66 20.31 -0.08
C ASP A 349 5.37 20.35 1.42
N LEU A 350 5.93 21.34 2.09
CA LEU A 350 5.70 21.61 3.50
C LEU A 350 4.22 22.01 3.70
N ASN A 351 3.36 21.06 3.98
CA ASN A 351 2.07 21.37 4.59
C ASN A 351 2.32 21.81 6.03
N LEU A 352 2.22 23.12 6.28
CA LEU A 352 2.40 23.71 7.63
C LEU A 352 1.47 23.07 8.68
N PHE A 353 0.38 22.44 8.23
CA PHE A 353 -0.59 21.72 9.05
C PHE A 353 -0.43 20.21 9.02
N GLY A 354 0.29 19.64 8.05
CA GLY A 354 0.57 18.19 7.94
C GLY A 354 1.55 17.68 9.01
N SER A 355 2.28 18.59 9.66
CA SER A 355 3.16 18.23 10.78
C SER A 355 2.42 18.03 12.11
N LEU A 356 1.15 18.44 12.21
CA LEU A 356 0.33 18.30 13.43
C LEU A 356 -0.32 16.91 13.58
N GLY A 357 -0.14 16.02 12.63
CA GLY A 357 -0.71 14.67 12.61
C GLY A 357 0.27 13.63 12.12
N LYS A 358 1.59 13.75 12.42
CA LYS A 358 2.52 12.65 12.11
C LYS A 358 2.05 11.41 12.88
N ASP A 359 1.73 10.38 12.13
CA ASP A 359 1.47 9.06 12.66
C ASP A 359 2.81 8.43 13.07
N ASN A 360 3.08 8.42 14.36
CA ASN A 360 4.32 7.90 14.94
C ASN A 360 4.09 6.54 15.61
N ARG A 361 3.24 5.70 15.02
CA ARG A 361 3.00 4.39 15.60
C ARG A 361 4.18 3.46 15.39
N THR A 362 4.38 2.55 16.34
CA THR A 362 5.31 1.43 16.26
C THR A 362 4.53 0.20 15.83
N LEU A 363 4.95 -0.47 14.75
CA LEU A 363 4.28 -1.67 14.23
C LEU A 363 4.90 -2.97 14.75
N VAL A 364 6.17 -2.94 15.12
CA VAL A 364 6.88 -4.05 15.77
C VAL A 364 7.86 -3.50 16.79
N SER A 365 8.22 -4.25 17.82
CA SER A 365 9.28 -3.82 18.74
C SER A 365 10.65 -3.81 18.04
N ALA A 366 11.59 -3.01 18.53
CA ALA A 366 12.93 -2.94 17.96
C ALA A 366 13.67 -4.31 18.01
N SER A 367 13.40 -5.12 19.03
CA SER A 367 13.97 -6.47 19.15
C SER A 367 13.39 -7.41 18.10
N GLU A 368 12.06 -7.40 17.89
CA GLU A 368 11.40 -8.20 16.86
C GLU A 368 11.85 -7.76 15.47
N ALA A 369 11.97 -6.45 15.22
CA ALA A 369 12.44 -5.89 13.97
C ALA A 369 13.84 -6.43 13.59
N ALA A 370 14.79 -6.40 14.50
CA ALA A 370 16.14 -6.91 14.28
C ALA A 370 16.16 -8.43 14.01
N GLN A 371 15.32 -9.19 14.70
CA GLN A 371 15.19 -10.64 14.49
C GLN A 371 14.55 -10.97 13.14
N LEU A 372 13.47 -10.26 12.77
CA LEU A 372 12.81 -10.40 11.47
C LEU A 372 13.74 -10.00 10.32
N GLU A 373 14.53 -8.92 10.46
CA GLU A 373 15.54 -8.54 9.47
C GLU A 373 16.52 -9.68 9.22
N SER A 374 17.06 -10.29 10.30
CA SER A 374 17.99 -11.42 10.20
C SER A 374 17.38 -12.63 9.49
N LEU A 375 16.11 -12.96 9.78
CA LEU A 375 15.41 -14.07 9.13
C LEU A 375 15.15 -13.78 7.65
N LEU A 376 14.65 -12.59 7.32
CA LEU A 376 14.35 -12.19 5.95
C LEU A 376 15.62 -12.04 5.08
N ARG A 377 16.75 -11.66 5.71
CA ARG A 377 18.04 -11.64 5.05
C ARG A 377 18.51 -13.06 4.73
N ASN A 378 18.38 -13.99 5.69
CA ASN A 378 18.67 -15.40 5.47
C ASN A 378 17.82 -16.01 4.35
N ASP A 379 16.57 -15.62 4.21
CA ASP A 379 15.69 -16.10 3.13
C ASP A 379 16.26 -15.74 1.76
N VAL A 380 16.76 -14.51 1.59
CA VAL A 380 17.37 -14.07 0.32
C VAL A 380 18.73 -14.73 0.12
N GLU A 381 19.61 -14.75 1.11
CA GLU A 381 20.97 -15.30 0.99
C GLU A 381 20.99 -16.80 0.71
N SER A 382 20.12 -17.55 1.40
CA SER A 382 20.21 -19.02 1.42
C SER A 382 19.20 -19.71 0.52
N TYR A 383 18.08 -19.03 0.14
CA TYR A 383 16.96 -19.67 -0.55
C TYR A 383 16.59 -18.99 -1.88
N TYR A 384 16.59 -17.63 -1.95
CA TYR A 384 16.19 -16.93 -3.18
C TYR A 384 17.36 -16.59 -4.08
N GLY A 385 18.51 -16.23 -3.51
CA GLY A 385 19.74 -15.84 -4.17
C GLY A 385 19.92 -14.31 -4.29
N ASP A 386 21.00 -13.81 -3.69
CA ASP A 386 21.39 -12.40 -3.74
C ASP A 386 21.61 -11.89 -5.17
N TYR A 387 22.03 -12.79 -6.08
CA TYR A 387 22.30 -12.45 -7.48
C TYR A 387 21.08 -11.95 -8.26
N LEU A 388 19.87 -12.08 -7.71
CA LEU A 388 18.64 -11.53 -8.28
C LEU A 388 18.55 -10.01 -8.15
N PHE A 389 19.26 -9.44 -7.20
CA PHE A 389 19.16 -8.03 -6.83
C PHE A 389 20.48 -7.30 -7.07
N PRO A 390 20.44 -5.95 -7.19
CA PRO A 390 21.65 -5.16 -7.32
C PRO A 390 22.62 -5.34 -6.14
N ASP A 391 23.90 -5.39 -6.44
CA ASP A 391 24.94 -5.52 -5.44
C ASP A 391 24.90 -4.40 -4.40
N GLY A 392 25.09 -4.75 -3.13
CA GLY A 392 25.17 -3.81 -2.03
C GLY A 392 23.85 -3.30 -1.47
N MET A 393 22.69 -3.71 -2.02
CA MET A 393 21.38 -3.36 -1.44
C MET A 393 21.06 -4.18 -0.19
N ASN A 394 21.61 -5.37 -0.05
CA ASN A 394 21.36 -6.29 1.07
C ASN A 394 19.85 -6.52 1.27
N VAL A 395 19.20 -7.08 0.26
CA VAL A 395 17.75 -7.26 0.27
C VAL A 395 17.32 -8.29 1.31
N CYS A 396 16.33 -7.93 2.11
CA CYS A 396 15.63 -8.77 3.08
C CYS A 396 14.20 -8.94 2.57
N ALA A 397 13.74 -10.16 2.26
CA ALA A 397 12.44 -10.31 1.62
C ALA A 397 11.77 -11.65 1.92
N LYS A 398 10.45 -11.67 1.73
CA LYS A 398 9.62 -12.87 1.75
C LYS A 398 8.73 -12.93 0.52
N THR A 399 8.69 -14.09 -0.11
CA THR A 399 7.72 -14.39 -1.18
C THR A 399 6.43 -14.95 -0.61
N GLY A 400 5.36 -14.83 -1.38
CA GLY A 400 4.06 -15.38 -1.06
C GLY A 400 3.34 -15.90 -2.30
N THR A 401 2.50 -16.89 -2.09
CA THR A 401 1.56 -17.43 -3.06
C THR A 401 0.20 -17.44 -2.40
N GLY A 402 -0.68 -16.53 -2.83
CA GLY A 402 -2.03 -16.38 -2.28
C GLY A 402 -3.04 -17.08 -3.18
N GLU A 403 -3.66 -18.14 -2.71
CA GLU A 403 -4.70 -18.84 -3.47
C GLU A 403 -5.97 -18.00 -3.55
N VAL A 404 -6.60 -17.95 -4.71
CA VAL A 404 -7.77 -17.11 -5.02
C VAL A 404 -8.97 -17.90 -5.54
N GLY A 405 -8.94 -19.22 -5.44
CA GLY A 405 -9.98 -20.16 -5.84
C GLY A 405 -9.47 -21.28 -6.75
N GLU A 406 -10.27 -22.34 -6.92
CA GLU A 406 -9.88 -23.58 -7.60
C GLU A 406 -9.59 -23.39 -9.11
N ASP A 407 -10.19 -22.38 -9.75
CA ASP A 407 -10.11 -22.16 -11.20
C ASP A 407 -9.16 -21.03 -11.62
N LYS A 408 -8.41 -20.44 -10.69
CA LYS A 408 -7.50 -19.33 -10.96
C LYS A 408 -6.08 -19.63 -10.50
N ALA A 409 -5.11 -19.15 -11.28
CA ALA A 409 -3.73 -19.17 -10.83
C ALA A 409 -3.59 -18.25 -9.57
N PRO A 410 -2.72 -18.61 -8.63
CA PRO A 410 -2.58 -17.84 -7.39
C PRO A 410 -1.96 -16.47 -7.62
N ASN A 411 -2.18 -15.56 -6.68
CA ASN A 411 -1.47 -14.30 -6.64
C ASN A 411 -0.03 -14.50 -6.15
N SER A 412 0.91 -13.95 -6.88
CA SER A 412 2.32 -13.96 -6.52
C SER A 412 2.69 -12.69 -5.77
N TRP A 413 3.31 -12.83 -4.61
CA TRP A 413 3.78 -11.73 -3.78
C TRP A 413 5.30 -11.75 -3.58
N MET A 414 5.88 -10.56 -3.47
CA MET A 414 7.15 -10.34 -2.81
C MET A 414 7.10 -9.04 -2.02
N VAL A 415 7.42 -9.13 -0.72
CA VAL A 415 7.54 -7.99 0.17
C VAL A 415 8.92 -7.96 0.80
N GLY A 416 9.50 -6.78 0.96
CA GLY A 416 10.86 -6.70 1.48
C GLY A 416 11.35 -5.28 1.66
N PHE A 417 12.64 -5.20 2.02
CA PHE A 417 13.38 -3.96 2.14
C PHE A 417 14.86 -4.17 1.86
N CYS A 418 15.55 -3.09 1.54
CA CYS A 418 17.00 -3.06 1.44
C CYS A 418 17.56 -2.56 2.77
N SER A 419 18.43 -3.35 3.43
CA SER A 419 19.02 -2.96 4.71
C SER A 419 20.27 -2.07 4.58
N SER A 420 20.64 -1.72 3.36
CA SER A 420 21.74 -0.78 3.08
C SER A 420 21.32 0.66 3.38
N ASP A 421 22.12 1.40 4.14
CA ASP A 421 21.88 2.83 4.41
C ASP A 421 21.88 3.70 3.13
N ALA A 422 22.55 3.25 2.08
CA ALA A 422 22.58 3.96 0.79
C ALA A 422 21.26 3.84 0.03
N THR A 423 20.54 2.76 0.22
CA THR A 423 19.28 2.44 -0.46
C THR A 423 18.21 2.00 0.54
N PRO A 424 17.77 2.89 1.44
CA PRO A 424 16.81 2.56 2.50
C PRO A 424 15.40 2.41 1.91
N TYR A 425 15.20 1.41 1.07
CA TYR A 425 13.95 1.19 0.34
C TYR A 425 13.18 0.01 0.91
N ALA A 426 11.87 0.15 1.05
CA ALA A 426 10.97 -0.96 1.33
C ALA A 426 9.91 -1.05 0.24
N PHE A 427 9.46 -2.28 -0.05
CA PHE A 427 8.63 -2.55 -1.20
C PHE A 427 7.58 -3.63 -0.93
N ALA A 428 6.50 -3.56 -1.71
CA ALA A 428 5.55 -4.64 -1.89
C ALA A 428 5.22 -4.77 -3.38
N VAL A 429 5.30 -5.99 -3.87
CA VAL A 429 4.96 -6.38 -5.23
C VAL A 429 3.89 -7.46 -5.17
N LEU A 430 2.84 -7.27 -5.93
CA LEU A 430 1.77 -8.23 -6.20
C LEU A 430 1.66 -8.43 -7.71
N VAL A 431 1.60 -9.67 -8.16
CA VAL A 431 1.26 -10.05 -9.53
C VAL A 431 0.07 -11.00 -9.46
N GLU A 432 -1.08 -10.58 -9.98
CA GLU A 432 -2.26 -11.43 -10.02
C GLU A 432 -2.08 -12.56 -11.05
N GLU A 433 -2.57 -13.75 -10.70
CA GLU A 433 -2.46 -14.95 -11.56
C GLU A 433 -1.01 -15.21 -12.01
N GLY A 434 -0.05 -14.97 -11.08
CA GLY A 434 1.38 -15.20 -11.34
C GLY A 434 1.76 -16.69 -11.27
N LEU A 435 3.01 -16.98 -11.64
CA LEU A 435 3.56 -18.36 -11.55
C LEU A 435 3.94 -18.65 -10.07
N GLY A 436 5.16 -18.33 -9.69
CA GLY A 436 5.68 -18.47 -8.33
C GLY A 436 6.12 -17.14 -7.76
N GLY A 437 6.41 -17.11 -6.44
CA GLY A 437 6.80 -15.88 -5.76
C GLY A 437 8.05 -15.24 -6.35
N ILE A 438 9.08 -16.02 -6.67
CA ILE A 438 10.34 -15.54 -7.25
C ILE A 438 10.18 -15.25 -8.75
N GLU A 439 9.55 -16.17 -9.48
CA GLU A 439 9.43 -16.10 -10.95
C GLU A 439 8.60 -14.92 -11.42
N SER A 440 7.61 -14.50 -10.64
CA SER A 440 6.73 -13.37 -10.97
C SER A 440 7.05 -12.14 -10.13
N ALA A 441 6.60 -12.07 -8.88
CA ALA A 441 6.79 -10.89 -8.05
C ALA A 441 8.28 -10.59 -7.75
N GLY A 442 9.12 -11.62 -7.63
CA GLY A 442 10.57 -11.47 -7.46
C GLY A 442 11.24 -10.81 -8.66
N THR A 443 10.87 -11.22 -9.88
CA THR A 443 11.37 -10.62 -11.14
C THR A 443 10.99 -9.14 -11.21
N VAL A 444 9.75 -8.80 -10.86
CA VAL A 444 9.28 -7.39 -10.83
C VAL A 444 10.04 -6.59 -9.78
N ALA A 445 10.22 -7.13 -8.56
CA ALA A 445 10.99 -6.47 -7.50
C ALA A 445 12.44 -6.21 -7.93
N ALA A 446 13.10 -7.20 -8.53
CA ALA A 446 14.46 -7.07 -9.04
C ALA A 446 14.58 -5.98 -10.12
N ALA A 447 13.63 -5.90 -11.05
CA ALA A 447 13.61 -4.89 -12.11
C ALA A 447 13.46 -3.47 -11.54
N VAL A 448 12.58 -3.28 -10.56
CA VAL A 448 12.37 -1.97 -9.92
C VAL A 448 13.58 -1.55 -9.11
N LEU A 449 14.12 -2.46 -8.29
CA LEU A 449 15.30 -2.17 -7.47
C LEU A 449 16.52 -1.87 -8.35
N SER A 450 16.66 -2.56 -9.50
CA SER A 450 17.72 -2.26 -10.48
C SER A 450 17.59 -0.88 -11.12
N ALA A 451 16.37 -0.38 -11.28
CA ALA A 451 16.13 0.96 -11.80
C ALA A 451 16.35 2.08 -10.75
N LEU A 452 16.40 1.70 -9.46
CA LEU A 452 16.64 2.61 -8.32
C LEU A 452 18.08 2.52 -7.77
N ALA A 453 18.93 1.63 -8.32
CA ALA A 453 20.32 1.37 -7.91
C ALA A 453 21.29 2.51 -8.23
#